data_354ff6ff21a2a5cd0b2c3eea083c095a
#
_entry.id   354ff6ff21a2a5cd0b2c3eea083c095a
#
_cell.length_a   1.000
_cell.length_b   1.000
_cell.length_c   1.000
_cell.angle_alpha   90.00
_cell.angle_beta   90.00
_cell.angle_gamma   90.00
#
_symmetry.space_group_name_H-M   'P 1'
#
loop_
_entity.id
_entity.type
_entity.pdbx_description
1 polymer ?
#
loop_
_entity_poly.entity_id
_entity_poly.type
_entity_poly.pdbx_seq_one_letter_code
_entity_poly.pdbx_strand_id
1 'polypeptide(L)'
;MSSSKSDALNKWNNGPDSLPPLKIWDYPKLPKVNERNILVAAALPYVNNVPHLGTIIGCVLSADVYNRYCQLRGYNSLFVCGTDEYGTATETKALADGVTPQQICDKYFEVHDAVYRWFNIAFDKFGRTTTSEQTKISQDIFWKLYRNDLLLTKAVDQLHCSHCDRFLADRFVEGTCPWCAYDDARGDQCDKCGRLINNATDLKRPRCKLCQREPMLKNSTHLFLDLPKIEPQLSSHLESSWQAADSKWSHNAVNITRAWLKDGLKARCITRDLKWGTPVPLEGFTDKVFYVWFDAPIGYMSITATYTDKWKEWWKNPGNVS
;
A
#
# COMPACT_ATOMS: atom_id res chain seq x y z
N MET A 1 25.84 20.28 8.60
CA MET A 1 27.04 21.12 8.35
C MET A 1 26.67 22.08 7.23
N SER A 2 26.52 23.39 7.51
CA SER A 2 26.33 24.40 6.47
C SER A 2 27.70 24.65 5.84
N SER A 3 27.91 24.25 4.60
CA SER A 3 29.05 24.75 3.84
C SER A 3 28.89 26.27 3.70
N SER A 4 29.95 27.04 3.94
CA SER A 4 29.85 28.48 3.77
C SER A 4 29.59 28.82 2.31
N LYS A 5 28.97 29.99 2.02
CA LYS A 5 28.81 30.46 0.64
C LYS A 5 30.11 30.46 -0.13
N SER A 6 31.27 30.71 0.54
CA SER A 6 32.60 30.69 -0.05
C SER A 6 33.02 29.31 -0.52
N ASP A 7 32.68 28.22 0.21
CA ASP A 7 33.00 26.85 -0.20
C ASP A 7 32.22 26.42 -1.44
N ALA A 8 30.94 26.82 -1.53
CA ALA A 8 30.12 26.56 -2.70
C ALA A 8 30.66 27.30 -3.95
N LEU A 9 31.05 28.56 -3.80
CA LEU A 9 31.65 29.35 -4.88
C LEU A 9 32.99 28.79 -5.33
N ASN A 10 33.82 28.38 -4.40
CA ASN A 10 35.14 27.77 -4.72
C ASN A 10 34.96 26.45 -5.49
N LYS A 11 34.02 25.60 -5.08
CA LYS A 11 33.70 24.35 -5.80
C LYS A 11 33.14 24.64 -7.21
N TRP A 12 32.32 25.67 -7.34
CA TRP A 12 31.78 26.07 -8.63
C TRP A 12 32.88 26.56 -9.58
N ASN A 13 33.77 27.41 -9.08
CA ASN A 13 34.87 28.01 -9.87
C ASN A 13 35.96 27.00 -10.26
N ASN A 14 36.18 25.99 -9.43
CA ASN A 14 37.20 24.96 -9.68
C ASN A 14 36.72 23.80 -10.56
N GLY A 15 35.43 23.81 -10.93
CA GLY A 15 34.85 22.82 -11.82
C GLY A 15 34.72 21.40 -11.25
N PRO A 16 34.46 20.41 -12.12
CA PRO A 16 34.13 19.02 -11.69
C PRO A 16 35.25 18.35 -10.87
N ASP A 17 36.50 18.70 -11.12
CA ASP A 17 37.69 18.10 -10.44
C ASP A 17 37.74 18.44 -8.93
N SER A 18 37.03 19.48 -8.52
CA SER A 18 36.92 19.88 -7.10
C SER A 18 35.81 19.15 -6.34
N LEU A 19 34.98 18.38 -7.05
CA LEU A 19 33.91 17.60 -6.43
C LEU A 19 34.46 16.30 -5.85
N PRO A 20 33.91 15.82 -4.73
CA PRO A 20 34.31 14.50 -4.23
C PRO A 20 33.93 13.45 -5.29
N PRO A 21 34.71 12.36 -5.39
CA PRO A 21 34.39 11.28 -6.31
C PRO A 21 32.98 10.75 -6.04
N LEU A 22 32.29 10.33 -7.11
CA LEU A 22 30.97 9.74 -6.97
C LEU A 22 31.06 8.52 -6.04
N LYS A 23 30.16 8.46 -5.07
CA LYS A 23 30.09 7.34 -4.14
C LYS A 23 29.70 6.08 -4.91
N ILE A 24 30.53 5.05 -4.80
CA ILE A 24 30.21 3.71 -5.29
C ILE A 24 29.41 2.99 -4.20
N TRP A 25 28.30 2.39 -4.58
CA TRP A 25 27.40 1.69 -3.69
C TRP A 25 27.65 0.19 -3.72
N ASP A 26 27.71 -0.42 -2.54
CA ASP A 26 27.70 -1.87 -2.43
C ASP A 26 26.28 -2.40 -2.71
N TYR A 27 26.17 -3.55 -3.32
CA TYR A 27 24.89 -4.22 -3.58
C TYR A 27 24.88 -5.62 -2.94
N PRO A 28 23.77 -6.00 -2.25
CA PRO A 28 22.61 -5.16 -1.95
C PRO A 28 22.95 -4.01 -1.00
N LYS A 29 22.32 -2.84 -1.20
CA LYS A 29 22.48 -1.70 -0.28
C LYS A 29 21.90 -2.06 1.08
N LEU A 30 22.74 -1.94 2.11
CA LEU A 30 22.35 -2.14 3.52
C LEU A 30 22.59 -0.86 4.32
N PRO A 31 21.86 -0.64 5.43
CA PRO A 31 22.12 0.47 6.32
C PRO A 31 23.55 0.40 6.87
N LYS A 32 24.24 1.53 6.91
CA LYS A 32 25.62 1.64 7.40
C LYS A 32 25.65 2.47 8.68
N VAL A 33 26.41 2.01 9.65
CA VAL A 33 26.63 2.75 10.90
C VAL A 33 27.35 4.07 10.58
N ASN A 34 26.96 5.16 11.23
CA ASN A 34 27.48 6.52 11.03
C ASN A 34 27.23 7.13 9.64
N GLU A 35 26.42 6.51 8.80
CA GLU A 35 25.91 7.11 7.57
C GLU A 35 24.43 7.50 7.74
N ARG A 36 23.99 8.50 6.97
CA ARG A 36 22.58 8.81 6.88
C ARG A 36 21.93 7.80 5.94
N ASN A 37 21.14 6.88 6.55
CA ASN A 37 20.41 5.85 5.82
C ASN A 37 18.98 6.31 5.58
N ILE A 38 18.52 6.29 4.33
CA ILE A 38 17.19 6.75 3.93
C ILE A 38 16.50 5.66 3.13
N LEU A 39 15.35 5.22 3.63
CA LEU A 39 14.46 4.32 2.89
C LEU A 39 13.41 5.14 2.14
N VAL A 40 13.49 5.14 0.82
CA VAL A 40 12.51 5.81 -0.05
C VAL A 40 11.53 4.76 -0.55
N ALA A 41 10.26 4.93 -0.22
CA ALA A 41 9.19 4.05 -0.68
C ALA A 41 8.15 4.89 -1.44
N ALA A 42 7.89 4.54 -2.69
CA ALA A 42 6.77 5.10 -3.44
C ALA A 42 5.52 4.25 -3.25
N ALA A 43 4.32 4.84 -3.30
CA ALA A 43 3.08 4.08 -3.26
C ALA A 43 3.08 3.00 -4.35
N LEU A 44 2.48 1.84 -4.04
CA LEU A 44 2.40 0.72 -4.96
C LEU A 44 1.18 0.90 -5.88
N PRO A 45 1.37 1.23 -7.17
CA PRO A 45 0.24 1.39 -8.08
C PRO A 45 -0.48 0.07 -8.35
N TYR A 46 -1.80 0.12 -8.50
CA TYR A 46 -2.58 -1.02 -8.99
C TYR A 46 -2.15 -1.44 -10.39
N VAL A 47 -2.06 -2.74 -10.61
CA VAL A 47 -1.54 -3.34 -11.86
C VAL A 47 -2.64 -3.86 -12.77
N ASN A 48 -3.78 -3.19 -12.81
CA ASN A 48 -4.93 -3.56 -13.61
C ASN A 48 -5.12 -2.70 -14.88
N ASN A 49 -4.22 -1.74 -15.12
CA ASN A 49 -4.24 -0.84 -16.26
C ASN A 49 -2.86 -0.20 -16.49
N VAL A 50 -2.69 0.52 -17.59
CA VAL A 50 -1.51 1.36 -17.86
C VAL A 50 -1.41 2.46 -16.79
N PRO A 51 -0.20 2.76 -16.28
CA PRO A 51 -0.04 3.83 -15.30
C PRO A 51 -0.41 5.18 -15.94
N HIS A 52 -1.26 5.94 -15.25
CA HIS A 52 -1.62 7.28 -15.72
C HIS A 52 -0.65 8.36 -15.21
N LEU A 53 -0.73 9.55 -15.78
CA LEU A 53 0.20 10.63 -15.48
C LEU A 53 0.27 10.99 -13.99
N GLY A 54 -0.86 10.93 -13.26
CA GLY A 54 -0.90 11.16 -11.81
C GLY A 54 -0.10 10.11 -11.02
N THR A 55 -0.14 8.84 -11.45
CA THR A 55 0.69 7.77 -10.86
C THR A 55 2.18 8.02 -11.11
N ILE A 56 2.53 8.45 -12.32
CA ILE A 56 3.92 8.67 -12.70
C ILE A 56 4.48 9.88 -11.97
N ILE A 57 3.88 11.05 -12.13
CA ILE A 57 4.40 12.32 -11.60
C ILE A 57 4.22 12.42 -10.08
N GLY A 58 3.01 12.11 -9.60
CA GLY A 58 2.65 12.30 -8.19
C GLY A 58 3.20 11.22 -7.24
N CYS A 59 3.66 10.10 -7.77
CA CYS A 59 4.10 8.97 -6.97
C CYS A 59 5.56 8.59 -7.29
N VAL A 60 5.80 7.86 -8.38
CA VAL A 60 7.10 7.21 -8.60
C VAL A 60 8.20 8.20 -9.01
N LEU A 61 7.90 9.19 -9.86
CA LEU A 61 8.88 10.19 -10.30
C LEU A 61 9.28 11.14 -9.17
N SER A 62 8.34 11.57 -8.33
CA SER A 62 8.65 12.41 -7.19
C SER A 62 9.58 11.72 -6.18
N ALA A 63 9.37 10.43 -5.95
CA ALA A 63 10.23 9.61 -5.10
C ALA A 63 11.63 9.40 -5.72
N ASP A 64 11.70 9.17 -7.05
CA ASP A 64 12.96 9.05 -7.77
C ASP A 64 13.80 10.35 -7.68
N VAL A 65 13.18 11.50 -7.88
CA VAL A 65 13.85 12.82 -7.74
C VAL A 65 14.43 12.96 -6.33
N TYR A 66 13.67 12.59 -5.30
CA TYR A 66 14.17 12.64 -3.93
C TYR A 66 15.30 11.63 -3.69
N ASN A 67 15.19 10.42 -4.21
CA ASN A 67 16.26 9.42 -4.12
C ASN A 67 17.56 9.90 -4.79
N ARG A 68 17.47 10.49 -5.99
CA ARG A 68 18.62 11.10 -6.67
C ARG A 68 19.24 12.25 -5.87
N TYR A 69 18.40 13.08 -5.25
CA TYR A 69 18.89 14.11 -4.34
C TYR A 69 19.66 13.48 -3.16
N CYS A 70 19.13 12.42 -2.54
CA CYS A 70 19.83 11.71 -1.47
C CYS A 70 21.19 11.17 -1.92
N GLN A 71 21.26 10.58 -3.11
CA GLN A 71 22.50 10.07 -3.70
C GLN A 71 23.52 11.20 -3.95
N LEU A 72 23.09 12.32 -4.53
CA LEU A 72 23.94 13.49 -4.74
C LEU A 72 24.47 14.09 -3.42
N ARG A 73 23.71 13.94 -2.33
CA ARG A 73 24.12 14.32 -0.97
C ARG A 73 25.06 13.29 -0.32
N GLY A 74 25.36 12.19 -0.98
CA GLY A 74 26.17 11.09 -0.45
C GLY A 74 25.46 10.25 0.62
N TYR A 75 24.12 10.38 0.78
CA TYR A 75 23.35 9.57 1.72
C TYR A 75 23.22 8.14 1.21
N ASN A 76 23.17 7.18 2.13
CA ASN A 76 22.91 5.79 1.80
C ASN A 76 21.38 5.60 1.64
N SER A 77 20.90 5.68 0.41
CA SER A 77 19.47 5.58 0.11
C SER A 77 19.12 4.28 -0.61
N LEU A 78 18.02 3.65 -0.17
CA LEU A 78 17.40 2.51 -0.83
C LEU A 78 16.02 2.94 -1.36
N PHE A 79 15.80 2.85 -2.67
CA PHE A 79 14.53 3.19 -3.30
C PHE A 79 13.79 1.95 -3.76
N VAL A 80 12.64 1.69 -3.12
CA VAL A 80 11.79 0.53 -3.41
C VAL A 80 10.41 0.99 -3.87
N CYS A 81 9.88 0.30 -4.86
CA CYS A 81 8.51 0.41 -5.33
C CYS A 81 8.08 -0.93 -5.93
N GLY A 82 6.85 -1.02 -6.37
CA GLY A 82 6.33 -2.20 -7.04
C GLY A 82 4.87 -2.03 -7.41
N THR A 83 4.22 -3.13 -7.71
CA THR A 83 2.80 -3.20 -8.06
C THR A 83 1.97 -3.81 -6.94
N ASP A 84 0.82 -3.18 -6.65
CA ASP A 84 -0.22 -3.75 -5.81
C ASP A 84 -1.12 -4.61 -6.69
N GLU A 85 -1.04 -5.93 -6.50
CA GLU A 85 -1.60 -6.92 -7.41
C GLU A 85 -2.87 -7.59 -6.89
N TYR A 86 -3.11 -7.56 -5.57
CA TYR A 86 -4.28 -8.14 -4.95
C TYR A 86 -5.50 -7.22 -4.98
N GLY A 87 -6.66 -7.78 -4.64
CA GLY A 87 -7.91 -7.06 -4.54
C GLY A 87 -8.84 -7.18 -5.75
N THR A 88 -10.06 -6.68 -5.56
CA THR A 88 -11.18 -6.85 -6.49
C THR A 88 -10.99 -6.13 -7.84
N ALA A 89 -10.15 -5.10 -7.89
CA ALA A 89 -9.88 -4.37 -9.14
C ALA A 89 -9.19 -5.24 -10.19
N THR A 90 -8.19 -6.02 -9.76
CA THR A 90 -7.49 -6.98 -10.63
C THR A 90 -8.39 -8.15 -11.00
N GLU A 91 -9.13 -8.69 -10.03
CA GLU A 91 -10.02 -9.84 -10.28
C GLU A 91 -11.16 -9.49 -11.23
N THR A 92 -11.80 -8.30 -11.09
CA THR A 92 -12.84 -7.85 -12.02
C THR A 92 -12.30 -7.60 -13.43
N LYS A 93 -11.09 -7.05 -13.55
CA LYS A 93 -10.43 -6.87 -14.85
C LYS A 93 -10.13 -8.21 -15.51
N ALA A 94 -9.62 -9.17 -14.74
CA ALA A 94 -9.33 -10.52 -15.24
C ALA A 94 -10.59 -11.21 -15.76
N LEU A 95 -11.70 -11.11 -15.04
CA LEU A 95 -12.99 -11.66 -15.49
C LEU A 95 -13.51 -10.98 -16.76
N ALA A 96 -13.38 -9.66 -16.87
CA ALA A 96 -13.80 -8.92 -18.06
C ALA A 96 -12.96 -9.29 -19.30
N ASP A 97 -11.69 -9.57 -19.12
CA ASP A 97 -10.76 -9.95 -20.21
C ASP A 97 -10.73 -11.46 -20.48
N GLY A 98 -11.46 -12.28 -19.68
CA GLY A 98 -11.50 -13.75 -19.82
C GLY A 98 -10.17 -14.45 -19.49
N VAL A 99 -9.36 -13.87 -18.60
CA VAL A 99 -8.04 -14.37 -18.20
C VAL A 99 -7.94 -14.53 -16.68
N THR A 100 -6.84 -15.08 -16.18
CA THR A 100 -6.61 -15.17 -14.74
C THR A 100 -6.13 -13.84 -14.16
N PRO A 101 -6.36 -13.56 -12.84
CA PRO A 101 -5.77 -12.40 -12.18
C PRO A 101 -4.26 -12.35 -12.29
N GLN A 102 -3.57 -13.48 -12.22
CA GLN A 102 -2.12 -13.55 -12.40
C GLN A 102 -1.68 -13.07 -13.80
N GLN A 103 -2.39 -13.47 -14.86
CA GLN A 103 -2.09 -13.02 -16.22
C GLN A 103 -2.28 -11.51 -16.42
N ILE A 104 -3.29 -10.91 -15.74
CA ILE A 104 -3.45 -9.46 -15.71
C ILE A 104 -2.25 -8.82 -15.03
N CYS A 105 -1.85 -9.32 -13.86
CA CYS A 105 -0.71 -8.81 -13.12
C CYS A 105 0.59 -8.91 -13.93
N ASP A 106 0.85 -10.04 -14.57
CA ASP A 106 2.05 -10.26 -15.37
C ASP A 106 2.11 -9.28 -16.54
N LYS A 107 1.01 -9.16 -17.30
CA LYS A 107 0.89 -8.23 -18.42
C LYS A 107 1.16 -6.78 -18.02
N TYR A 108 0.47 -6.29 -17.00
CA TYR A 108 0.58 -4.88 -16.64
C TYR A 108 1.82 -4.55 -15.81
N PHE A 109 2.39 -5.53 -15.10
CA PHE A 109 3.70 -5.36 -14.46
C PHE A 109 4.79 -4.99 -15.49
N GLU A 110 4.84 -5.72 -16.61
CA GLU A 110 5.76 -5.41 -17.71
C GLU A 110 5.52 -4.03 -18.31
N VAL A 111 4.25 -3.64 -18.48
CA VAL A 111 3.88 -2.31 -18.97
C VAL A 111 4.33 -1.21 -18.01
N HIS A 112 4.10 -1.39 -16.69
CA HIS A 112 4.54 -0.43 -15.68
C HIS A 112 6.06 -0.29 -15.66
N ASP A 113 6.79 -1.41 -15.67
CA ASP A 113 8.26 -1.42 -15.69
C ASP A 113 8.79 -0.71 -16.93
N ALA A 114 8.24 -1.00 -18.11
CA ALA A 114 8.65 -0.35 -19.36
C ALA A 114 8.39 1.17 -19.35
N VAL A 115 7.23 1.61 -18.86
CA VAL A 115 6.89 3.03 -18.73
C VAL A 115 7.83 3.73 -17.76
N TYR A 116 8.11 3.15 -16.60
CA TYR A 116 8.99 3.75 -15.60
C TYR A 116 10.44 3.83 -16.09
N ARG A 117 10.91 2.82 -16.82
CA ARG A 117 12.23 2.88 -17.51
C ARG A 117 12.27 3.99 -18.56
N TRP A 118 11.19 4.19 -19.31
CA TRP A 118 11.10 5.28 -20.29
C TRP A 118 11.21 6.66 -19.63
N PHE A 119 10.63 6.83 -18.42
CA PHE A 119 10.81 8.03 -17.60
C PHE A 119 12.17 8.08 -16.88
N ASN A 120 13.07 7.12 -17.12
CA ASN A 120 14.37 7.00 -16.47
C ASN A 120 14.29 6.96 -14.94
N ILE A 121 13.24 6.33 -14.39
CA ILE A 121 13.07 6.12 -12.95
C ILE A 121 13.99 4.97 -12.54
N ALA A 122 14.88 5.20 -11.56
CA ALA A 122 15.91 4.27 -11.15
C ALA A 122 15.62 3.68 -9.76
N PHE A 123 14.73 2.70 -9.70
CA PHE A 123 14.50 1.92 -8.48
C PHE A 123 15.73 1.05 -8.15
N ASP A 124 16.06 0.89 -6.87
CA ASP A 124 16.93 -0.19 -6.42
C ASP A 124 16.20 -1.54 -6.51
N LYS A 125 14.88 -1.54 -6.23
CA LYS A 125 14.00 -2.67 -6.45
C LYS A 125 12.61 -2.21 -6.89
N PHE A 126 12.22 -2.64 -8.08
CA PHE A 126 10.82 -2.65 -8.52
C PHE A 126 10.29 -4.08 -8.40
N GLY A 127 9.26 -4.29 -7.58
CA GLY A 127 8.79 -5.62 -7.21
C GLY A 127 7.27 -5.79 -7.33
N ARG A 128 6.76 -6.83 -6.69
CA ARG A 128 5.36 -7.25 -6.78
C ARG A 128 4.86 -7.67 -5.40
N THR A 129 3.55 -7.56 -5.16
CA THR A 129 2.95 -8.09 -3.92
C THR A 129 2.55 -9.57 -4.02
N THR A 130 2.43 -10.16 -5.21
CA THR A 130 2.12 -11.59 -5.40
C THR A 130 3.35 -12.48 -5.23
N THR A 131 3.97 -12.44 -4.04
CA THR A 131 5.19 -13.20 -3.75
C THR A 131 5.05 -14.03 -2.46
N SER A 132 5.91 -15.03 -2.29
CA SER A 132 6.00 -15.83 -1.06
C SER A 132 6.41 -14.98 0.14
N GLU A 133 7.24 -13.96 -0.07
CA GLU A 133 7.67 -13.00 0.95
C GLU A 133 6.50 -12.17 1.45
N GLN A 134 5.61 -11.71 0.57
CA GLN A 134 4.37 -11.03 0.93
C GLN A 134 3.51 -11.90 1.83
N THR A 135 3.27 -13.14 1.43
CA THR A 135 2.48 -14.09 2.21
C THR A 135 3.08 -14.33 3.60
N LYS A 136 4.38 -14.63 3.67
CA LYS A 136 5.09 -14.90 4.93
C LYS A 136 5.03 -13.70 5.89
N ILE A 137 5.30 -12.48 5.40
CA ILE A 137 5.36 -11.29 6.24
C ILE A 137 3.95 -10.89 6.69
N SER A 138 2.96 -10.95 5.79
CA SER A 138 1.56 -10.67 6.14
C SER A 138 1.03 -11.63 7.19
N GLN A 139 1.31 -12.92 7.06
CA GLN A 139 0.92 -13.93 8.05
C GLN A 139 1.69 -13.79 9.36
N ASP A 140 2.98 -13.39 9.37
CA ASP A 140 3.73 -13.10 10.59
C ASP A 140 3.12 -11.91 11.36
N ILE A 141 2.75 -10.85 10.66
CA ILE A 141 2.06 -9.69 11.25
C ILE A 141 0.70 -10.10 11.78
N PHE A 142 -0.08 -10.86 11.02
CA PHE A 142 -1.37 -11.40 11.46
C PHE A 142 -1.25 -12.20 12.76
N TRP A 143 -0.30 -13.13 12.85
CA TRP A 143 -0.10 -13.93 14.06
C TRP A 143 0.35 -13.09 15.26
N LYS A 144 1.08 -12.00 15.04
CA LYS A 144 1.40 -11.05 16.13
C LYS A 144 0.16 -10.33 16.64
N LEU A 145 -0.69 -9.86 15.73
CA LEU A 145 -1.97 -9.24 16.11
C LEU A 145 -2.86 -10.22 16.87
N TYR A 146 -2.98 -11.45 16.37
CA TYR A 146 -3.77 -12.51 17.01
C TYR A 146 -3.28 -12.82 18.43
N ARG A 147 -1.98 -13.05 18.61
CA ARG A 147 -1.39 -13.33 19.92
C ARG A 147 -1.48 -12.19 20.92
N ASN A 148 -1.62 -10.97 20.46
CA ASN A 148 -1.81 -9.79 21.30
C ASN A 148 -3.30 -9.43 21.51
N ASP A 149 -4.21 -10.34 21.14
CA ASP A 149 -5.65 -10.14 21.31
C ASP A 149 -6.15 -8.83 20.67
N LEU A 150 -5.68 -8.53 19.47
CA LEU A 150 -6.04 -7.34 18.67
C LEU A 150 -6.98 -7.66 17.51
N LEU A 151 -7.50 -8.88 17.46
CA LEU A 151 -8.46 -9.32 16.44
C LEU A 151 -9.81 -9.64 17.06
N LEU A 152 -10.87 -9.26 16.38
CA LEU A 152 -12.26 -9.56 16.71
C LEU A 152 -12.87 -10.45 15.63
N THR A 153 -13.70 -11.39 16.03
CA THR A 153 -14.51 -12.20 15.12
C THR A 153 -15.93 -11.66 15.10
N LYS A 154 -16.47 -11.34 13.92
CA LYS A 154 -17.84 -10.85 13.76
C LYS A 154 -18.50 -11.51 12.56
N ALA A 155 -19.74 -11.90 12.74
CA ALA A 155 -20.63 -12.24 11.63
C ALA A 155 -21.18 -10.96 11.00
N VAL A 156 -21.15 -10.88 9.68
CA VAL A 156 -21.64 -9.74 8.92
C VAL A 156 -22.51 -10.22 7.75
N ASP A 157 -23.57 -9.49 7.48
CA ASP A 157 -24.39 -9.74 6.29
C ASP A 157 -23.71 -9.11 5.09
N GLN A 158 -23.53 -9.92 4.05
CA GLN A 158 -22.92 -9.50 2.80
C GLN A 158 -23.84 -9.80 1.63
N LEU A 159 -23.66 -9.06 0.55
CA LEU A 159 -24.35 -9.33 -0.70
C LEU A 159 -23.74 -10.57 -1.38
N HIS A 160 -24.58 -11.52 -1.73
CA HIS A 160 -24.18 -12.75 -2.43
C HIS A 160 -25.01 -12.91 -3.70
N CYS A 161 -24.35 -13.12 -4.82
CA CYS A 161 -25.02 -13.43 -6.08
C CYS A 161 -25.17 -14.94 -6.23
N SER A 162 -26.40 -15.44 -6.16
CA SER A 162 -26.67 -16.88 -6.32
C SER A 162 -26.39 -17.39 -7.72
N HIS A 163 -26.49 -16.53 -8.75
CA HIS A 163 -26.21 -16.92 -10.14
C HIS A 163 -24.71 -17.10 -10.42
N CYS A 164 -23.88 -16.21 -9.87
CA CYS A 164 -22.42 -16.27 -10.03
C CYS A 164 -21.76 -17.08 -8.90
N ASP A 165 -22.52 -17.54 -7.92
CA ASP A 165 -22.10 -18.25 -6.71
C ASP A 165 -20.89 -17.57 -6.04
N ARG A 166 -21.05 -16.28 -5.72
CA ARG A 166 -20.00 -15.50 -5.07
C ARG A 166 -20.53 -14.39 -4.20
N PHE A 167 -19.77 -14.06 -3.16
CA PHE A 167 -19.93 -12.82 -2.42
C PHE A 167 -19.52 -11.62 -3.27
N LEU A 168 -20.29 -10.54 -3.15
CA LEU A 168 -20.08 -9.31 -3.90
C LEU A 168 -19.38 -8.27 -3.03
N ALA A 169 -18.07 -8.42 -2.91
CA ALA A 169 -17.23 -7.43 -2.21
C ALA A 169 -16.89 -6.27 -3.16
N ASP A 170 -16.86 -5.06 -2.60
CA ASP A 170 -16.29 -3.86 -3.23
C ASP A 170 -16.76 -3.63 -4.68
N ARG A 171 -15.89 -3.95 -5.67
CA ARG A 171 -16.15 -3.70 -7.09
C ARG A 171 -16.95 -4.78 -7.82
N PHE A 172 -17.37 -5.83 -7.12
CA PHE A 172 -18.28 -6.84 -7.68
C PHE A 172 -19.74 -6.45 -7.56
N VAL A 173 -20.05 -5.38 -6.84
CA VAL A 173 -21.41 -4.84 -6.70
C VAL A 173 -21.44 -3.38 -7.15
N GLU A 174 -22.54 -3.01 -7.75
CA GLU A 174 -22.88 -1.63 -8.06
C GLU A 174 -24.34 -1.38 -7.70
N GLY A 175 -24.69 -0.12 -7.49
CA GLY A 175 -26.04 0.27 -7.13
C GLY A 175 -26.18 1.76 -6.94
N THR A 176 -27.34 2.22 -6.49
CA THR A 176 -27.59 3.63 -6.26
C THR A 176 -26.92 4.10 -4.97
N CYS A 177 -26.11 5.15 -5.07
CA CYS A 177 -25.45 5.78 -3.92
C CYS A 177 -26.48 6.28 -2.90
N PRO A 178 -26.35 5.94 -1.62
CA PRO A 178 -27.30 6.36 -0.58
C PRO A 178 -27.28 7.88 -0.34
N TRP A 179 -26.20 8.60 -0.70
CA TRP A 179 -26.05 10.04 -0.46
C TRP A 179 -26.38 10.93 -1.64
N CYS A 180 -25.92 10.59 -2.85
CA CYS A 180 -26.09 11.45 -4.03
C CYS A 180 -26.98 10.85 -5.12
N ALA A 181 -27.55 9.68 -4.88
CA ALA A 181 -28.45 8.97 -5.81
C ALA A 181 -27.83 8.65 -7.19
N TYR A 182 -26.50 8.59 -7.29
CA TYR A 182 -25.83 8.10 -8.49
C TYR A 182 -26.03 6.60 -8.63
N ASP A 183 -26.49 6.13 -9.80
CA ASP A 183 -26.96 4.75 -9.98
C ASP A 183 -25.85 3.71 -10.18
N ASP A 184 -24.61 4.13 -10.48
CA ASP A 184 -23.50 3.23 -10.73
C ASP A 184 -22.41 3.35 -9.64
N ALA A 185 -22.83 3.64 -8.39
CA ALA A 185 -21.90 3.65 -7.25
C ALA A 185 -21.40 2.23 -6.97
N ARG A 186 -20.12 2.11 -6.69
CA ARG A 186 -19.46 0.84 -6.32
C ARG A 186 -19.68 0.52 -4.85
N GLY A 187 -19.43 -0.73 -4.46
CA GLY A 187 -19.64 -1.18 -3.10
C GLY A 187 -18.67 -0.61 -2.06
N ASP A 188 -17.57 -0.01 -2.49
CA ASP A 188 -16.54 0.59 -1.63
C ASP A 188 -16.55 2.13 -1.65
N GLN A 189 -16.92 2.73 -2.80
CA GLN A 189 -16.89 4.17 -2.97
C GLN A 189 -17.81 4.62 -4.10
N CYS A 190 -18.44 5.79 -3.96
CA CYS A 190 -19.19 6.42 -5.03
C CYS A 190 -18.26 7.27 -5.91
N ASP A 191 -18.14 6.92 -7.20
CA ASP A 191 -17.29 7.65 -8.16
C ASP A 191 -17.77 9.10 -8.41
N LYS A 192 -19.05 9.41 -8.17
CA LYS A 192 -19.59 10.76 -8.40
C LYS A 192 -19.36 11.72 -7.24
N CYS A 193 -19.63 11.29 -5.99
CA CYS A 193 -19.50 12.17 -4.82
C CYS A 193 -18.24 11.89 -3.97
N GLY A 194 -17.45 10.87 -4.32
CA GLY A 194 -16.20 10.52 -3.64
C GLY A 194 -16.36 9.91 -2.23
N ARG A 195 -17.60 9.75 -1.73
CA ARG A 195 -17.85 9.21 -0.39
C ARG A 195 -17.61 7.71 -0.35
N LEU A 196 -16.95 7.27 0.72
CA LEU A 196 -16.75 5.86 1.02
C LEU A 196 -18.08 5.20 1.40
N ILE A 197 -18.29 3.99 0.91
CA ILE A 197 -19.41 3.11 1.27
C ILE A 197 -18.80 2.04 2.20
N ASN A 198 -19.11 2.12 3.49
CA ASN A 198 -18.48 1.24 4.48
C ASN A 198 -18.98 -0.21 4.36
N ASN A 199 -20.24 -0.39 3.95
CA ASN A 199 -20.84 -1.69 3.70
C ASN A 199 -21.53 -1.65 2.33
N ALA A 200 -21.24 -2.62 1.49
CA ALA A 200 -21.90 -2.74 0.18
C ALA A 200 -23.43 -2.89 0.28
N THR A 201 -23.93 -3.36 1.44
CA THR A 201 -25.34 -3.44 1.76
C THR A 201 -26.05 -2.10 1.91
N ASP A 202 -25.29 -0.99 2.06
CA ASP A 202 -25.84 0.37 2.12
C ASP A 202 -26.27 0.90 0.74
N LEU A 203 -25.81 0.26 -0.35
CA LEU A 203 -26.26 0.59 -1.69
C LEU A 203 -27.77 0.35 -1.84
N LYS A 204 -28.45 1.28 -2.47
CA LYS A 204 -29.85 1.06 -2.88
C LYS A 204 -29.89 0.34 -4.21
N ARG A 205 -30.85 -0.60 -4.36
CA ARG A 205 -30.98 -1.42 -5.58
C ARG A 205 -29.63 -2.04 -6.02
N PRO A 206 -28.95 -2.78 -5.13
CA PRO A 206 -27.68 -3.38 -5.47
C PRO A 206 -27.84 -4.41 -6.58
N ARG A 207 -26.87 -4.49 -7.48
CA ARG A 207 -26.82 -5.48 -8.54
C ARG A 207 -25.40 -6.06 -8.68
N CYS A 208 -25.34 -7.32 -9.05
CA CYS A 208 -24.09 -7.99 -9.34
C CYS A 208 -23.43 -7.37 -10.59
N LYS A 209 -22.19 -6.94 -10.49
CA LYS A 209 -21.47 -6.34 -11.61
C LYS A 209 -21.30 -7.28 -12.81
N LEU A 210 -21.26 -8.60 -12.58
CA LEU A 210 -21.03 -9.59 -13.63
C LEU A 210 -22.29 -9.97 -14.40
N CYS A 211 -23.40 -10.18 -13.70
CA CYS A 211 -24.63 -10.70 -14.32
C CYS A 211 -25.83 -9.76 -14.23
N GLN A 212 -25.67 -8.61 -13.62
CA GLN A 212 -26.68 -7.55 -13.40
C GLN A 212 -27.90 -8.00 -12.59
N ARG A 213 -27.90 -9.21 -11.99
CA ARG A 213 -28.98 -9.70 -11.14
C ARG A 213 -28.89 -9.10 -9.74
N GLU A 214 -30.04 -9.00 -9.10
CA GLU A 214 -30.15 -8.59 -7.70
C GLU A 214 -29.51 -9.65 -6.78
N PRO A 215 -28.61 -9.26 -5.87
CA PRO A 215 -28.02 -10.17 -4.91
C PRO A 215 -28.92 -10.37 -3.70
N MET A 216 -28.69 -11.47 -2.97
CA MET A 216 -29.30 -11.73 -1.67
C MET A 216 -28.33 -11.45 -0.53
N LEU A 217 -28.87 -11.20 0.67
CA LEU A 217 -28.07 -11.15 1.89
C LEU A 217 -27.70 -12.57 2.32
N LYS A 218 -26.41 -12.76 2.63
CA LYS A 218 -25.88 -14.00 3.18
C LYS A 218 -24.88 -13.67 4.28
N ASN A 219 -25.02 -14.35 5.40
CA ASN A 219 -24.12 -14.15 6.54
C ASN A 219 -22.76 -14.80 6.28
N SER A 220 -21.68 -14.08 6.63
CA SER A 220 -20.32 -14.59 6.63
C SER A 220 -19.56 -14.08 7.84
N THR A 221 -18.71 -14.93 8.40
CA THR A 221 -17.90 -14.59 9.58
C THR A 221 -16.53 -14.08 9.15
N HIS A 222 -16.14 -12.93 9.69
CA HIS A 222 -14.91 -12.25 9.34
C HIS A 222 -14.07 -11.86 10.55
N LEU A 223 -12.77 -11.65 10.30
CA LEU A 223 -11.83 -11.09 11.27
C LEU A 223 -11.73 -9.59 11.10
N PHE A 224 -11.70 -8.89 12.23
CA PHE A 224 -11.58 -7.44 12.30
C PHE A 224 -10.37 -7.07 13.15
N LEU A 225 -9.58 -6.10 12.69
CA LEU A 225 -8.56 -5.45 13.50
C LEU A 225 -9.23 -4.49 14.49
N ASP A 226 -8.97 -4.70 15.77
CA ASP A 226 -9.50 -3.87 16.87
C ASP A 226 -8.68 -2.57 16.99
N LEU A 227 -8.91 -1.66 16.06
CA LEU A 227 -8.24 -0.36 16.06
C LEU A 227 -8.54 0.48 17.31
N PRO A 228 -9.77 0.48 17.89
CA PRO A 228 -10.02 1.18 19.16
C PRO A 228 -9.09 0.75 20.29
N LYS A 229 -8.74 -0.54 20.36
CA LYS A 229 -7.80 -1.05 21.38
C LYS A 229 -6.36 -0.57 21.14
N ILE A 230 -5.99 -0.31 19.89
CA ILE A 230 -4.66 0.15 19.47
C ILE A 230 -4.55 1.68 19.59
N GLU A 231 -5.63 2.40 19.40
CA GLU A 231 -5.67 3.87 19.26
C GLU A 231 -4.94 4.62 20.37
N PRO A 232 -5.09 4.32 21.69
CA PRO A 232 -4.40 5.06 22.73
C PRO A 232 -2.87 5.02 22.61
N GLN A 233 -2.32 3.83 22.31
CA GLN A 233 -0.89 3.63 22.13
C GLN A 233 -0.40 4.30 20.84
N LEU A 234 -1.17 4.18 19.75
CA LEU A 234 -0.88 4.84 18.48
C LEU A 234 -0.85 6.35 18.63
N SER A 235 -1.85 6.95 19.28
CA SER A 235 -1.93 8.40 19.51
C SER A 235 -0.73 8.92 20.29
N SER A 236 -0.34 8.23 21.35
CA SER A 236 0.84 8.58 22.15
C SER A 236 2.14 8.52 21.32
N HIS A 237 2.30 7.47 20.51
CA HIS A 237 3.46 7.32 19.63
C HIS A 237 3.52 8.43 18.57
N LEU A 238 2.40 8.74 17.93
CA LEU A 238 2.33 9.78 16.90
C LEU A 238 2.62 11.18 17.47
N GLU A 239 2.02 11.54 18.60
CA GLU A 239 2.29 12.84 19.22
C GLU A 239 3.76 13.00 19.59
N SER A 240 4.40 11.97 20.16
CA SER A 240 5.83 12.00 20.46
C SER A 240 6.69 12.13 19.20
N SER A 241 6.31 11.45 18.11
CA SER A 241 7.01 11.51 16.81
C SER A 241 6.88 12.88 16.14
N TRP A 242 5.72 13.54 16.26
CA TRP A 242 5.49 14.87 15.68
C TRP A 242 6.21 15.99 16.43
N GLN A 243 6.36 15.84 17.77
CA GLN A 243 7.03 16.81 18.63
C GLN A 243 8.54 16.65 18.65
N ALA A 244 9.09 15.57 18.09
CA ALA A 244 10.52 15.39 18.01
C ALA A 244 11.19 16.52 17.22
N ALA A 245 12.32 17.04 17.74
CA ALA A 245 13.03 18.19 17.16
C ALA A 245 13.50 17.96 15.71
N ASP A 246 13.68 16.71 15.33
CA ASP A 246 14.09 16.28 13.99
C ASP A 246 12.91 15.71 13.15
N SER A 247 11.68 15.88 13.62
CA SER A 247 10.49 15.40 12.91
C SER A 247 10.43 15.93 11.48
N LYS A 248 10.18 15.03 10.53
CA LYS A 248 10.04 15.34 9.09
C LYS A 248 8.62 15.14 8.58
N TRP A 249 7.66 14.95 9.47
CA TRP A 249 6.26 14.84 9.09
C TRP A 249 5.78 16.12 8.42
N SER A 250 5.16 15.99 7.25
CA SER A 250 4.54 17.14 6.60
C SER A 250 3.32 17.63 7.39
N HIS A 251 3.06 18.93 7.34
CA HIS A 251 1.89 19.52 7.97
C HIS A 251 0.57 18.84 7.54
N ASN A 252 0.44 18.52 6.25
CA ASN A 252 -0.72 17.80 5.72
C ASN A 252 -0.86 16.40 6.33
N ALA A 253 0.23 15.64 6.43
CA ALA A 253 0.19 14.30 7.02
C ALA A 253 -0.27 14.35 8.47
N VAL A 254 0.27 15.28 9.27
CA VAL A 254 -0.14 15.48 10.67
C VAL A 254 -1.62 15.86 10.78
N ASN A 255 -2.09 16.80 9.97
CA ASN A 255 -3.49 17.26 10.03
C ASN A 255 -4.48 16.18 9.62
N ILE A 256 -4.19 15.42 8.55
CA ILE A 256 -5.04 14.32 8.11
C ILE A 256 -5.10 13.23 9.18
N THR A 257 -3.96 12.87 9.77
CA THR A 257 -3.91 11.85 10.82
C THR A 257 -4.67 12.30 12.07
N ARG A 258 -4.52 13.56 12.50
CA ARG A 258 -5.28 14.11 13.60
C ARG A 258 -6.79 14.11 13.36
N ALA A 259 -7.23 14.39 12.14
CA ALA A 259 -8.65 14.30 11.78
C ALA A 259 -9.20 12.88 11.96
N TRP A 260 -8.46 11.86 11.53
CA TRP A 260 -8.86 10.45 11.72
C TRP A 260 -8.94 10.08 13.23
N LEU A 261 -7.94 10.47 14.03
CA LEU A 261 -7.92 10.20 15.48
C LEU A 261 -9.05 10.93 16.21
N LYS A 262 -9.37 12.17 15.80
CA LYS A 262 -10.47 12.96 16.40
C LYS A 262 -11.83 12.28 16.23
N ASP A 263 -12.07 11.63 15.09
CA ASP A 263 -13.31 10.91 14.81
C ASP A 263 -13.38 9.56 15.53
N GLY A 264 -12.27 9.11 16.13
CA GLY A 264 -12.09 7.81 16.76
C GLY A 264 -11.95 6.69 15.76
N LEU A 265 -10.98 5.82 15.96
CA LEU A 265 -10.76 4.66 15.11
C LEU A 265 -11.83 3.60 15.37
N LYS A 266 -12.25 2.91 14.31
CA LYS A 266 -13.27 1.84 14.39
C LYS A 266 -12.66 0.52 13.95
N ALA A 267 -13.17 -0.60 14.49
CA ALA A 267 -12.74 -1.93 14.08
C ALA A 267 -12.90 -2.11 12.56
N ARG A 268 -11.84 -2.60 11.90
CA ARG A 268 -11.78 -2.76 10.45
C ARG A 268 -11.71 -4.23 10.06
N CYS A 269 -12.61 -4.65 9.17
CA CYS A 269 -12.56 -5.99 8.59
C CYS A 269 -11.28 -6.19 7.79
N ILE A 270 -10.54 -7.26 8.08
CA ILE A 270 -9.27 -7.60 7.44
C ILE A 270 -9.33 -8.86 6.58
N THR A 271 -10.49 -9.46 6.42
CA THR A 271 -10.69 -10.67 5.58
C THR A 271 -11.75 -10.45 4.51
N ARG A 272 -11.69 -11.20 3.43
CA ARG A 272 -12.67 -11.19 2.33
C ARG A 272 -12.96 -12.61 1.85
N ASP A 273 -14.21 -12.85 1.45
CA ASP A 273 -14.65 -14.07 0.75
C ASP A 273 -14.27 -14.00 -0.74
N LEU A 274 -12.96 -13.99 -1.01
CA LEU A 274 -12.37 -13.93 -2.34
C LEU A 274 -11.34 -15.04 -2.49
N LYS A 275 -10.94 -15.31 -3.73
CA LYS A 275 -9.90 -16.31 -4.05
C LYS A 275 -8.54 -15.65 -4.35
N TRP A 276 -8.54 -14.41 -4.82
CA TRP A 276 -7.34 -13.67 -5.20
C TRP A 276 -6.90 -12.74 -4.06
N GLY A 277 -5.87 -13.15 -3.34
CA GLY A 277 -5.33 -12.43 -2.18
C GLY A 277 -4.38 -13.30 -1.37
N THR A 278 -3.78 -12.71 -0.35
CA THR A 278 -2.95 -13.43 0.62
C THR A 278 -3.85 -14.32 1.50
N PRO A 279 -3.63 -15.64 1.56
CA PRO A 279 -4.51 -16.56 2.32
C PRO A 279 -4.42 -16.31 3.83
N VAL A 280 -5.57 -16.37 4.51
CA VAL A 280 -5.67 -16.27 5.97
C VAL A 280 -5.18 -17.58 6.60
N PRO A 281 -4.21 -17.56 7.56
CA PRO A 281 -3.62 -18.77 8.10
C PRO A 281 -4.36 -19.37 9.29
N LEU A 282 -5.49 -18.77 9.73
CA LEU A 282 -6.27 -19.20 10.90
C LEU A 282 -7.29 -20.26 10.50
N GLU A 283 -7.32 -21.36 11.26
CA GLU A 283 -8.33 -22.39 11.11
C GLU A 283 -9.76 -21.80 11.20
N GLY A 284 -10.67 -22.27 10.34
CA GLY A 284 -12.02 -21.70 10.17
C GLY A 284 -12.08 -20.45 9.27
N PHE A 285 -10.94 -19.94 8.79
CA PHE A 285 -10.84 -18.79 7.87
C PHE A 285 -9.94 -19.08 6.66
N THR A 286 -9.50 -20.30 6.47
CA THR A 286 -8.55 -20.71 5.41
C THR A 286 -9.16 -20.65 4.00
N ASP A 287 -10.48 -20.53 3.90
CA ASP A 287 -11.25 -20.28 2.69
C ASP A 287 -11.30 -18.79 2.28
N LYS A 288 -10.72 -17.92 3.09
CA LYS A 288 -10.70 -16.47 2.92
C LYS A 288 -9.29 -15.96 2.64
N VAL A 289 -9.23 -14.74 2.11
CA VAL A 289 -7.99 -14.00 1.91
C VAL A 289 -7.99 -12.73 2.76
N PHE A 290 -6.79 -12.17 2.99
CA PHE A 290 -6.72 -10.85 3.60
C PHE A 290 -7.32 -9.79 2.66
N TYR A 291 -7.94 -8.79 3.27
CA TYR A 291 -8.37 -7.61 2.56
C TYR A 291 -7.14 -6.79 2.15
N VAL A 292 -7.12 -6.33 0.91
CA VAL A 292 -5.96 -5.61 0.34
C VAL A 292 -5.49 -4.42 1.20
N TRP A 293 -6.37 -3.73 1.89
CA TRP A 293 -6.01 -2.65 2.81
C TRP A 293 -5.23 -3.11 4.05
N PHE A 294 -5.26 -4.41 4.36
CA PHE A 294 -4.44 -4.98 5.42
C PHE A 294 -3.05 -5.36 4.92
N ASP A 295 -2.94 -6.00 3.78
CA ASP A 295 -1.67 -6.53 3.29
C ASP A 295 -0.94 -5.64 2.26
N ALA A 296 -1.61 -4.69 1.61
CA ALA A 296 -0.96 -3.75 0.70
C ALA A 296 0.15 -2.90 1.38
N PRO A 297 -0.05 -2.33 2.60
CA PRO A 297 1.03 -1.62 3.30
C PRO A 297 2.23 -2.51 3.63
N ILE A 298 2.04 -3.82 3.70
CA ILE A 298 3.10 -4.81 3.94
C ILE A 298 3.94 -5.02 2.68
N GLY A 299 3.40 -4.69 1.52
CA GLY A 299 4.05 -4.77 0.22
C GLY A 299 5.42 -4.08 0.17
N TYR A 300 5.56 -2.94 0.83
CA TYR A 300 6.86 -2.25 0.90
C TYR A 300 7.93 -3.10 1.58
N MET A 301 7.60 -3.76 2.68
CA MET A 301 8.51 -4.66 3.40
C MET A 301 8.79 -5.93 2.58
N SER A 302 7.78 -6.52 1.98
CA SER A 302 7.94 -7.75 1.19
C SER A 302 8.75 -7.52 -0.08
N ILE A 303 8.58 -6.40 -0.76
CA ILE A 303 9.40 -6.02 -1.91
C ILE A 303 10.86 -5.83 -1.48
N THR A 304 11.10 -5.19 -0.33
CA THR A 304 12.47 -5.10 0.21
C THR A 304 13.02 -6.49 0.56
N ALA A 305 12.18 -7.41 1.05
CA ALA A 305 12.59 -8.78 1.33
C ALA A 305 12.95 -9.58 0.06
N THR A 306 12.36 -9.24 -1.09
CA THR A 306 12.80 -9.81 -2.38
C THR A 306 14.10 -9.18 -2.92
N TYR A 307 14.51 -8.04 -2.39
CA TYR A 307 15.79 -7.40 -2.70
C TYR A 307 16.93 -7.96 -1.84
N THR A 308 16.69 -8.17 -0.54
CA THR A 308 17.68 -8.70 0.41
C THR A 308 17.02 -9.45 1.57
N ASP A 309 17.64 -10.55 1.99
CA ASP A 309 17.25 -11.30 3.20
C ASP A 309 17.41 -10.46 4.49
N LYS A 310 18.27 -9.43 4.44
CA LYS A 310 18.51 -8.47 5.53
C LYS A 310 17.52 -7.30 5.54
N TRP A 311 16.37 -7.41 4.89
CA TRP A 311 15.38 -6.34 4.80
C TRP A 311 14.95 -5.74 6.15
N LYS A 312 15.06 -6.52 7.24
CA LYS A 312 14.74 -6.06 8.60
C LYS A 312 15.69 -4.95 9.08
N GLU A 313 16.91 -4.89 8.57
CA GLU A 313 17.85 -3.81 8.89
C GLU A 313 17.36 -2.45 8.37
N TRP A 314 16.57 -2.43 7.29
CA TRP A 314 15.91 -1.24 6.77
C TRP A 314 14.62 -0.89 7.51
N TRP A 315 13.79 -1.89 7.84
CA TRP A 315 12.43 -1.68 8.33
C TRP A 315 12.27 -1.75 9.85
N LYS A 316 13.23 -2.33 10.58
CA LYS A 316 13.16 -2.53 12.02
C LYS A 316 14.34 -1.88 12.75
N ASN A 317 14.86 -0.82 12.21
CA ASN A 317 16.04 -0.12 12.73
C ASN A 317 15.79 1.41 12.78
N PRO A 318 14.81 1.87 13.58
CA PRO A 318 14.40 3.28 13.60
C PRO A 318 15.49 4.24 14.11
N GLY A 319 16.52 3.74 14.80
CA GLY A 319 17.63 4.57 15.26
C GLY A 319 18.68 4.87 14.17
N ASN A 320 18.64 4.16 13.04
CA ASN A 320 19.67 4.28 11.98
C ASN A 320 19.07 4.51 10.59
N VAL A 321 17.77 4.40 10.41
CA VAL A 321 17.07 4.57 9.12
C VAL A 321 15.98 5.63 9.26
N SER A 322 15.95 6.55 8.29
CA SER A 322 14.94 7.61 8.16
C SER A 322 14.01 7.36 6.98
#